data_5d5d6152f41ae244d065f45dab2225f5
#
_entry.id   5d5d6152f41ae244d065f45dab2225f5
#
_cell.length_a   1.000
_cell.length_b   1.000
_cell.length_c   1.000
_cell.angle_alpha   90.00
_cell.angle_beta   90.00
_cell.angle_gamma   90.00
#
_symmetry.space_group_name_H-M   'P 1'
#
loop_
_entity.id
_entity.type
_entity.pdbx_description
1 polymer ?
#
loop_
_entity_poly.entity_id
_entity_poly.type
_entity_poly.pdbx_seq_one_letter_code
_entity_poly.pdbx_strand_id
1 'polypeptide(L)'
;NAVSNGVISGTTGQAKRVEALQMSISGVPTSKLGIRYSTHVQSIGWQGWKSNGKYAGTTGQAKRIEAVKIKLTGSEASKYDIYYRVHSQTLGWLGWTSNGSIAGTTGLKYRVEAIQVMIVAKGDPAPGSTRKPYVTATYKGIDVSHHQGNSIDWKQVAAAGYYFAMIRVQNGTSADRHFSTNIEKANLAGLKIGAYSYSLATNVKEAEKEAKSIISKLRGMNISYPVVYDIEDECQKNLSTTERTNMVLAFKRI
;
A
#
# COMPACT_ATOMS: atom_id res chain seq x y z
N ASN A 1 -8.74 -24.31 17.59
CA ASN A 1 -9.78 -24.04 18.58
C ASN A 1 -10.03 -22.53 18.66
N ALA A 2 -11.26 -22.13 18.94
CA ALA A 2 -11.60 -20.72 19.21
C ALA A 2 -10.97 -20.31 20.57
N VAL A 3 -10.53 -19.05 20.64
CA VAL A 3 -9.99 -18.44 21.87
C VAL A 3 -10.78 -17.17 22.19
N SER A 4 -10.79 -16.77 23.44
CA SER A 4 -11.55 -15.60 23.92
C SER A 4 -10.71 -14.33 23.96
N ASN A 5 -11.37 -13.23 24.37
CA ASN A 5 -10.78 -11.88 24.48
C ASN A 5 -9.45 -11.90 25.25
N GLY A 6 -8.41 -11.34 24.65
CA GLY A 6 -7.08 -11.26 25.24
C GLY A 6 -6.21 -12.53 25.13
N VAL A 7 -6.76 -13.66 24.67
CA VAL A 7 -6.01 -14.91 24.52
C VAL A 7 -5.34 -14.95 23.13
N ILE A 8 -4.16 -15.55 23.06
CA ILE A 8 -3.40 -15.71 21.81
C ILE A 8 -4.06 -16.79 20.95
N SER A 9 -4.33 -16.46 19.68
CA SER A 9 -4.77 -17.39 18.64
C SER A 9 -3.64 -17.63 17.65
N GLY A 10 -3.30 -18.89 17.38
CA GLY A 10 -2.19 -19.29 16.53
C GLY A 10 -1.03 -19.88 17.31
N THR A 11 0.14 -19.92 16.70
CA THR A 11 1.35 -20.52 17.28
C THR A 11 2.54 -19.60 17.14
N THR A 12 3.49 -19.65 18.07
CA THR A 12 4.77 -18.94 17.98
C THR A 12 5.91 -19.95 17.92
N GLY A 13 6.98 -19.66 17.16
CA GLY A 13 8.15 -20.50 17.08
C GLY A 13 7.98 -21.84 16.32
N GLN A 14 6.81 -22.11 15.74
CA GLN A 14 6.52 -23.35 15.01
C GLN A 14 6.57 -23.18 13.49
N ALA A 15 6.94 -22.02 12.98
CA ALA A 15 6.97 -21.71 11.55
C ALA A 15 5.64 -21.96 10.81
N LYS A 16 4.50 -21.97 11.52
CA LYS A 16 3.17 -22.17 10.94
C LYS A 16 2.54 -20.81 10.63
N ARG A 17 1.98 -20.68 9.40
CA ARG A 17 1.30 -19.47 8.97
C ARG A 17 -0.17 -19.48 9.34
N VAL A 18 -0.73 -18.30 9.57
CA VAL A 18 -2.18 -18.09 9.55
C VAL A 18 -2.59 -17.84 8.10
N GLU A 19 -3.54 -18.64 7.58
CA GLU A 19 -4.08 -18.49 6.22
C GLU A 19 -5.44 -17.80 6.21
N ALA A 20 -6.24 -18.04 7.25
CA ALA A 20 -7.54 -17.39 7.45
C ALA A 20 -7.78 -17.13 8.93
N LEU A 21 -8.61 -16.15 9.20
CA LEU A 21 -9.12 -15.85 10.54
C LEU A 21 -10.62 -15.61 10.52
N GLN A 22 -11.26 -15.87 11.64
CA GLN A 22 -12.68 -15.68 11.88
C GLN A 22 -12.86 -15.10 13.27
N MET A 23 -13.65 -14.03 13.41
CA MET A 23 -13.89 -13.36 14.67
C MET A 23 -15.37 -13.06 14.84
N SER A 24 -15.89 -13.21 16.05
CA SER A 24 -17.26 -12.81 16.42
C SER A 24 -17.28 -12.28 17.85
N ILE A 25 -18.28 -11.48 18.15
CA ILE A 25 -18.62 -11.07 19.51
C ILE A 25 -19.88 -11.84 19.89
N SER A 26 -19.86 -12.48 21.05
CA SER A 26 -20.99 -13.24 21.59
C SER A 26 -21.63 -12.51 22.77
N GLY A 27 -22.88 -12.89 23.11
CA GLY A 27 -23.60 -12.34 24.26
C GLY A 27 -24.32 -11.00 24.00
N VAL A 28 -24.09 -10.38 22.82
CA VAL A 28 -24.81 -9.16 22.43
C VAL A 28 -25.23 -9.21 20.96
N PRO A 29 -26.36 -8.61 20.57
CA PRO A 29 -26.73 -8.49 19.15
C PRO A 29 -25.68 -7.71 18.35
N THR A 30 -25.39 -8.13 17.12
CA THR A 30 -24.40 -7.47 16.26
C THR A 30 -24.78 -6.05 15.83
N SER A 31 -26.07 -5.70 15.93
CA SER A 31 -26.57 -4.33 15.78
C SER A 31 -26.12 -3.41 16.91
N LYS A 32 -25.93 -3.94 18.11
CA LYS A 32 -25.37 -3.20 19.26
C LYS A 32 -23.85 -3.21 19.24
N LEU A 33 -23.24 -4.39 19.13
CA LEU A 33 -21.79 -4.53 19.10
C LEU A 33 -21.39 -5.65 18.15
N GLY A 34 -20.75 -5.31 17.06
CA GLY A 34 -20.23 -6.21 16.04
C GLY A 34 -18.75 -5.97 15.79
N ILE A 35 -18.15 -6.85 15.01
CA ILE A 35 -16.73 -6.77 14.64
C ILE A 35 -16.56 -6.88 13.13
N ARG A 36 -15.70 -6.04 12.55
CA ARG A 36 -15.26 -6.13 11.16
C ARG A 36 -13.74 -6.21 11.09
N TYR A 37 -13.26 -7.01 10.17
CA TYR A 37 -11.83 -7.22 9.96
C TYR A 37 -11.51 -7.43 8.49
N SER A 38 -10.28 -7.08 8.13
CA SER A 38 -9.71 -7.23 6.78
C SER A 38 -8.29 -7.76 6.92
N THR A 39 -7.86 -8.57 5.96
CA THR A 39 -6.54 -9.18 5.92
C THR A 39 -5.79 -8.81 4.66
N HIS A 40 -4.49 -8.57 4.80
CA HIS A 40 -3.54 -8.52 3.68
C HIS A 40 -3.00 -9.93 3.45
N VAL A 41 -3.23 -10.46 2.26
CA VAL A 41 -2.88 -11.83 1.90
C VAL A 41 -1.81 -11.85 0.82
N GLN A 42 -0.87 -12.76 0.94
CA GLN A 42 0.19 -13.01 -0.04
C GLN A 42 -0.35 -13.02 -1.47
N SER A 43 0.25 -12.21 -2.35
CA SER A 43 -0.07 -12.09 -3.79
C SER A 43 -1.50 -11.65 -4.12
N ILE A 44 -2.32 -11.31 -3.11
CA ILE A 44 -3.69 -10.80 -3.28
C ILE A 44 -3.78 -9.34 -2.80
N GLY A 45 -3.04 -8.98 -1.73
CA GLY A 45 -3.14 -7.69 -1.08
C GLY A 45 -4.29 -7.62 -0.07
N TRP A 46 -4.80 -6.41 0.19
CA TRP A 46 -5.91 -6.19 1.11
C TRP A 46 -7.22 -6.72 0.55
N GLN A 47 -7.84 -7.61 1.32
CA GLN A 47 -9.18 -8.11 1.00
C GLN A 47 -10.27 -7.16 1.54
N GLY A 48 -11.48 -7.28 0.98
CA GLY A 48 -12.65 -6.59 1.48
C GLY A 48 -12.98 -6.97 2.93
N TRP A 49 -13.57 -6.03 3.68
CA TRP A 49 -13.97 -6.23 5.07
C TRP A 49 -14.94 -7.39 5.25
N LYS A 50 -14.64 -8.28 6.19
CA LYS A 50 -15.52 -9.35 6.66
C LYS A 50 -16.12 -8.96 8.03
N SER A 51 -17.23 -9.57 8.39
CA SER A 51 -17.97 -9.23 9.62
C SER A 51 -18.40 -10.49 10.37
N ASN A 52 -18.40 -10.40 11.68
CA ASN A 52 -19.18 -11.27 12.58
C ASN A 52 -19.16 -12.76 12.18
N GLY A 53 -18.01 -13.41 12.28
CA GLY A 53 -17.85 -14.83 12.02
C GLY A 53 -17.63 -15.24 10.56
N LYS A 54 -17.49 -14.31 9.60
CA LYS A 54 -17.12 -14.64 8.24
C LYS A 54 -15.60 -14.77 8.09
N TYR A 55 -15.13 -15.72 7.31
CA TYR A 55 -13.69 -15.92 7.05
C TYR A 55 -13.06 -14.74 6.31
N ALA A 56 -11.92 -14.25 6.80
CA ALA A 56 -11.00 -13.36 6.12
C ALA A 56 -9.66 -14.08 5.92
N GLY A 57 -9.06 -13.94 4.76
CA GLY A 57 -7.92 -14.72 4.33
C GLY A 57 -8.30 -15.72 3.24
N THR A 58 -7.55 -16.80 3.14
CA THR A 58 -7.79 -17.89 2.19
C THR A 58 -7.69 -19.24 2.91
N THR A 59 -8.44 -20.25 2.43
CA THR A 59 -8.36 -21.62 2.94
C THR A 59 -7.90 -22.56 1.83
N GLY A 60 -6.97 -23.47 2.14
CA GLY A 60 -6.47 -24.46 1.19
C GLY A 60 -5.64 -23.92 0.01
N GLN A 61 -5.25 -22.64 0.03
CA GLN A 61 -4.48 -22.01 -1.04
C GLN A 61 -3.00 -21.80 -0.69
N ALA A 62 -2.59 -22.23 0.49
CA ALA A 62 -1.23 -22.05 0.99
C ALA A 62 -0.73 -20.59 1.01
N LYS A 63 -1.65 -19.61 1.05
CA LYS A 63 -1.34 -18.17 1.09
C LYS A 63 -1.40 -17.65 2.51
N ARG A 64 -0.31 -17.02 2.96
CA ARG A 64 -0.22 -16.46 4.30
C ARG A 64 -0.98 -15.13 4.42
N ILE A 65 -1.50 -14.87 5.61
CA ILE A 65 -1.83 -13.51 6.03
C ILE A 65 -0.53 -12.80 6.42
N GLU A 66 -0.38 -11.54 6.03
CA GLU A 66 0.78 -10.70 6.31
C GLU A 66 0.43 -9.55 7.26
N ALA A 67 -0.80 -9.02 7.19
CA ALA A 67 -1.30 -7.96 8.08
C ALA A 67 -2.82 -8.05 8.24
N VAL A 68 -3.33 -7.40 9.30
CA VAL A 68 -4.75 -7.33 9.62
C VAL A 68 -5.17 -5.91 10.01
N LYS A 69 -6.46 -5.61 9.81
CA LYS A 69 -7.18 -4.45 10.34
C LYS A 69 -8.43 -4.95 11.02
N ILE A 70 -8.73 -4.43 12.22
CA ILE A 70 -9.90 -4.85 13.00
C ILE A 70 -10.57 -3.63 13.59
N LYS A 71 -11.90 -3.55 13.52
CA LYS A 71 -12.69 -2.49 14.14
C LYS A 71 -14.03 -3.01 14.66
N LEU A 72 -14.56 -2.33 15.65
CA LEU A 72 -15.91 -2.54 16.14
C LEU A 72 -16.93 -1.84 15.25
N THR A 73 -18.17 -2.32 15.31
CA THR A 73 -19.36 -1.76 14.63
C THR A 73 -20.58 -1.90 15.51
N GLY A 74 -21.67 -1.23 15.16
CA GLY A 74 -22.91 -1.24 15.92
C GLY A 74 -23.08 0.03 16.77
N SER A 75 -24.28 0.19 17.34
CA SER A 75 -24.67 1.42 18.05
C SER A 75 -23.86 1.68 19.33
N GLU A 76 -23.26 0.65 19.91
CA GLU A 76 -22.45 0.74 21.12
C GLU A 76 -20.94 0.68 20.87
N ALA A 77 -20.50 0.60 19.62
CA ALA A 77 -19.08 0.51 19.27
C ALA A 77 -18.24 1.67 19.82
N SER A 78 -18.83 2.87 19.95
CA SER A 78 -18.16 4.05 20.50
C SER A 78 -17.85 3.97 22.01
N LYS A 79 -18.43 3.00 22.72
CA LYS A 79 -18.19 2.76 24.15
C LYS A 79 -16.93 1.93 24.43
N TYR A 80 -16.29 1.40 23.37
CA TYR A 80 -15.18 0.46 23.48
C TYR A 80 -14.04 0.83 22.52
N ASP A 81 -12.84 0.39 22.89
CA ASP A 81 -11.70 0.31 22.00
C ASP A 81 -11.34 -1.17 21.76
N ILE A 82 -10.93 -1.49 20.53
CA ILE A 82 -10.43 -2.82 20.20
C ILE A 82 -8.95 -2.72 19.88
N TYR A 83 -8.11 -3.32 20.73
CA TYR A 83 -6.68 -3.43 20.55
C TYR A 83 -6.33 -4.79 19.97
N TYR A 84 -5.31 -4.82 19.12
CA TYR A 84 -4.78 -6.07 18.57
C TYR A 84 -3.32 -5.93 18.16
N ARG A 85 -2.65 -7.09 18.17
CA ARG A 85 -1.28 -7.23 17.70
C ARG A 85 -1.09 -8.58 17.03
N VAL A 86 -0.02 -8.73 16.24
CA VAL A 86 0.32 -9.99 15.60
C VAL A 86 1.74 -10.41 15.92
N HIS A 87 1.99 -11.71 15.95
CA HIS A 87 3.30 -12.31 15.89
C HIS A 87 3.66 -12.51 14.41
N SER A 88 4.72 -11.85 13.97
CA SER A 88 5.19 -11.90 12.59
C SER A 88 6.47 -12.73 12.51
N GLN A 89 6.58 -13.52 11.45
CA GLN A 89 7.80 -14.22 11.11
C GLN A 89 9.00 -13.27 11.20
N THR A 90 10.10 -13.71 11.79
CA THR A 90 11.37 -12.97 11.95
C THR A 90 11.31 -11.81 12.95
N LEU A 91 10.18 -11.10 13.05
CA LEU A 91 10.05 -9.90 13.89
C LEU A 91 9.49 -10.20 15.29
N GLY A 92 8.87 -11.36 15.48
CA GLY A 92 8.19 -11.69 16.74
C GLY A 92 6.90 -10.89 16.94
N TRP A 93 6.52 -10.64 18.20
CA TRP A 93 5.37 -9.82 18.54
C TRP A 93 5.62 -8.36 18.18
N LEU A 94 4.77 -7.82 17.31
CA LEU A 94 4.70 -6.39 17.03
C LEU A 94 3.92 -5.66 18.12
N GLY A 95 3.99 -4.33 18.12
CA GLY A 95 3.24 -3.52 19.07
C GLY A 95 1.73 -3.61 18.89
N TRP A 96 0.99 -3.17 19.89
CA TRP A 96 -0.46 -3.06 19.85
C TRP A 96 -0.91 -1.90 18.96
N THR A 97 -1.97 -2.10 18.22
CA THR A 97 -2.70 -1.06 17.49
C THR A 97 -4.19 -1.18 17.77
N SER A 98 -5.01 -0.26 17.26
CA SER A 98 -6.44 -0.25 17.58
C SER A 98 -7.31 0.25 16.41
N ASN A 99 -8.62 -0.02 16.51
CA ASN A 99 -9.70 0.68 15.82
C ASN A 99 -9.54 0.82 14.30
N GLY A 100 -9.11 -0.24 13.64
CA GLY A 100 -8.96 -0.27 12.18
C GLY A 100 -7.57 0.08 11.64
N SER A 101 -6.62 0.43 12.51
CA SER A 101 -5.22 0.64 12.14
C SER A 101 -4.55 -0.69 11.75
N ILE A 102 -3.43 -0.67 11.07
CA ILE A 102 -2.76 -1.89 10.58
C ILE A 102 -1.93 -2.55 11.68
N ALA A 103 -2.05 -3.86 11.84
CA ALA A 103 -1.09 -4.70 12.56
C ALA A 103 -0.48 -5.73 11.61
N GLY A 104 0.85 -5.88 11.61
CA GLY A 104 1.55 -6.85 10.77
C GLY A 104 2.58 -6.24 9.84
N THR A 105 2.77 -6.86 8.69
CA THR A 105 3.76 -6.41 7.72
C THR A 105 3.17 -6.37 6.31
N THR A 106 3.71 -5.51 5.42
CA THR A 106 3.46 -5.57 3.97
C THR A 106 4.77 -5.40 3.20
N GLY A 107 4.87 -6.05 2.04
CA GLY A 107 6.05 -5.97 1.20
C GLY A 107 7.27 -6.78 1.68
N LEU A 108 7.27 -7.25 2.93
CA LEU A 108 8.38 -8.03 3.52
C LEU A 108 8.24 -9.53 3.31
N LYS A 109 7.09 -10.00 2.82
CA LYS A 109 6.78 -11.43 2.64
C LYS A 109 6.81 -12.22 3.96
N TYR A 110 6.61 -11.58 5.12
CA TYR A 110 6.56 -12.23 6.43
C TYR A 110 5.13 -12.63 6.77
N ARG A 111 4.98 -13.89 7.22
CA ARG A 111 3.68 -14.42 7.63
C ARG A 111 3.28 -13.96 9.03
N VAL A 112 2.00 -13.81 9.25
CA VAL A 112 1.41 -13.81 10.60
C VAL A 112 1.36 -15.24 11.09
N GLU A 113 1.83 -15.48 12.31
CA GLU A 113 1.87 -16.78 12.97
C GLU A 113 0.86 -16.86 14.13
N ALA A 114 0.63 -15.73 14.80
CA ALA A 114 -0.38 -15.62 15.87
C ALA A 114 -0.96 -14.22 15.91
N ILE A 115 -2.14 -14.09 16.50
CA ILE A 115 -2.83 -12.84 16.75
C ILE A 115 -3.34 -12.80 18.18
N GLN A 116 -3.37 -11.62 18.76
CA GLN A 116 -4.01 -11.35 20.05
C GLN A 116 -4.92 -10.13 19.88
N VAL A 117 -6.16 -10.24 20.38
CA VAL A 117 -7.20 -9.21 20.23
C VAL A 117 -7.84 -8.98 21.60
N MET A 118 -8.03 -7.73 21.98
CA MET A 118 -8.64 -7.35 23.24
C MET A 118 -9.61 -6.18 23.05
N ILE A 119 -10.82 -6.32 23.54
CA ILE A 119 -11.82 -5.25 23.64
C ILE A 119 -11.78 -4.74 25.08
N VAL A 120 -11.68 -3.42 25.21
CA VAL A 120 -11.64 -2.71 26.51
C VAL A 120 -12.66 -1.57 26.49
N ALA A 121 -12.92 -0.96 27.65
CA ALA A 121 -13.75 0.24 27.71
C ALA A 121 -13.09 1.39 26.93
N LYS A 122 -13.89 2.31 26.46
CA LYS A 122 -13.40 3.47 25.68
C LYS A 122 -12.43 4.32 26.52
N GLY A 123 -11.24 4.52 25.99
CA GLY A 123 -10.20 5.31 26.65
C GLY A 123 -9.28 4.51 27.58
N ASP A 124 -9.54 3.24 27.81
CA ASP A 124 -8.60 2.39 28.54
C ASP A 124 -7.26 2.28 27.81
N PRO A 125 -6.14 2.18 28.52
CA PRO A 125 -4.82 2.11 27.93
C PRO A 125 -4.63 0.83 27.09
N ALA A 126 -3.74 0.92 26.11
CA ALA A 126 -3.34 -0.26 25.35
C ALA A 126 -2.76 -1.35 26.28
N PRO A 127 -3.02 -2.65 26.00
CA PRO A 127 -2.55 -3.76 26.87
C PRO A 127 -1.01 -3.93 26.91
N GLY A 128 -0.27 -3.09 26.23
CA GLY A 128 1.19 -3.10 26.20
C GLY A 128 1.76 -2.13 25.17
N SER A 129 3.04 -2.28 24.82
CA SER A 129 3.72 -1.36 23.92
C SER A 129 3.02 -1.21 22.57
N THR A 130 2.82 0.02 22.14
CA THR A 130 2.27 0.38 20.82
C THR A 130 3.37 0.70 19.77
N ARG A 131 4.64 0.45 20.09
CA ARG A 131 5.74 0.72 19.15
C ARG A 131 5.72 -0.27 17.98
N LYS A 132 5.82 0.26 16.77
CA LYS A 132 5.90 -0.53 15.51
C LYS A 132 4.83 -1.63 15.39
N PRO A 133 3.53 -1.30 15.46
CA PRO A 133 2.48 -2.29 15.23
C PRO A 133 2.43 -2.77 13.79
N TYR A 134 2.99 -1.97 12.88
CA TYR A 134 3.06 -2.23 11.46
C TYR A 134 4.45 -1.92 10.91
N VAL A 135 4.95 -2.83 10.08
CA VAL A 135 6.24 -2.69 9.38
C VAL A 135 6.03 -2.94 7.90
N THR A 136 6.50 -2.03 7.07
CA THR A 136 6.44 -2.18 5.61
C THR A 136 7.84 -2.17 5.02
N ALA A 137 8.01 -2.82 3.88
CA ALA A 137 9.25 -2.69 3.14
C ALA A 137 9.40 -1.22 2.69
N THR A 138 10.57 -0.67 2.97
CA THR A 138 10.98 0.61 2.42
C THR A 138 11.80 0.34 1.17
N TYR A 139 11.32 0.79 0.04
CA TYR A 139 12.03 0.66 -1.22
C TYR A 139 12.68 2.01 -1.57
N LYS A 140 13.96 1.98 -1.91
CA LYS A 140 14.66 3.15 -2.46
C LYS A 140 14.33 3.26 -3.94
N GLY A 141 14.04 4.46 -4.40
CA GLY A 141 13.88 4.78 -5.81
C GLY A 141 14.68 6.02 -6.18
N ILE A 142 14.87 6.21 -7.46
CA ILE A 142 15.40 7.44 -8.04
C ILE A 142 14.42 7.96 -9.08
N ASP A 143 14.41 9.26 -9.32
CA ASP A 143 13.83 9.84 -10.52
C ASP A 143 14.93 10.30 -11.47
N VAL A 144 14.67 10.21 -12.76
CA VAL A 144 15.61 10.59 -13.80
C VAL A 144 14.91 11.19 -15.01
N SER A 145 15.64 12.08 -15.67
CA SER A 145 15.25 12.69 -16.94
C SER A 145 16.47 12.79 -17.88
N HIS A 146 16.34 13.50 -18.97
CA HIS A 146 17.48 13.76 -19.85
C HIS A 146 18.63 14.53 -19.17
N HIS A 147 18.38 15.19 -18.04
CA HIS A 147 19.41 15.93 -17.30
C HIS A 147 20.51 15.03 -16.73
N GLN A 148 20.19 13.78 -16.40
CA GLN A 148 21.18 12.78 -15.98
C GLN A 148 21.91 12.11 -17.15
N GLY A 149 21.53 12.45 -18.39
CA GLY A 149 22.13 11.89 -19.60
C GLY A 149 21.72 10.44 -19.89
N ASN A 150 22.49 9.77 -20.72
CA ASN A 150 22.28 8.37 -21.12
C ASN A 150 23.35 7.41 -20.60
N SER A 151 24.29 7.90 -19.79
CA SER A 151 25.42 7.16 -19.25
C SER A 151 25.18 6.56 -17.87
N ILE A 152 23.92 6.53 -17.41
CA ILE A 152 23.56 5.95 -16.11
C ILE A 152 23.92 4.46 -16.12
N ASP A 153 24.76 4.03 -15.17
CA ASP A 153 25.01 2.61 -14.91
C ASP A 153 23.88 2.02 -14.06
N TRP A 154 22.85 1.56 -14.75
CA TRP A 154 21.66 0.98 -14.11
C TRP A 154 21.95 -0.29 -13.31
N LYS A 155 23.02 -1.02 -13.64
CA LYS A 155 23.45 -2.18 -12.85
C LYS A 155 24.03 -1.75 -11.51
N GLN A 156 24.82 -0.69 -11.47
CA GLN A 156 25.31 -0.10 -10.21
C GLN A 156 24.15 0.49 -9.38
N VAL A 157 23.17 1.16 -10.01
CA VAL A 157 21.96 1.65 -9.33
C VAL A 157 21.23 0.50 -8.65
N ALA A 158 20.98 -0.60 -9.34
CA ALA A 158 20.34 -1.78 -8.76
C ALA A 158 21.19 -2.41 -7.64
N ALA A 159 22.51 -2.55 -7.84
CA ALA A 159 23.45 -3.08 -6.84
C ALA A 159 23.53 -2.22 -5.57
N ALA A 160 23.31 -0.90 -5.68
CA ALA A 160 23.22 0.02 -4.54
C ALA A 160 21.89 -0.09 -3.76
N GLY A 161 21.03 -1.05 -4.12
CA GLY A 161 19.77 -1.35 -3.43
C GLY A 161 18.60 -0.47 -3.82
N TYR A 162 18.68 0.24 -4.92
CA TYR A 162 17.52 0.91 -5.51
C TYR A 162 16.59 -0.13 -6.14
N TYR A 163 15.31 0.00 -5.89
CA TYR A 163 14.30 -0.96 -6.30
C TYR A 163 13.50 -0.48 -7.51
N PHE A 164 13.32 0.83 -7.64
CA PHE A 164 12.57 1.41 -8.74
C PHE A 164 13.22 2.69 -9.27
N ALA A 165 12.84 3.05 -10.50
CA ALA A 165 13.15 4.32 -11.12
C ALA A 165 11.88 4.98 -11.66
N MET A 166 11.67 6.26 -11.36
CA MET A 166 10.69 7.11 -12.01
C MET A 166 11.39 7.82 -13.19
N ILE A 167 10.93 7.58 -14.40
CA ILE A 167 11.61 8.06 -15.61
C ILE A 167 10.72 9.10 -16.30
N ARG A 168 11.25 10.30 -16.53
CA ARG A 168 10.54 11.31 -17.29
C ARG A 168 10.38 10.86 -18.75
N VAL A 169 9.15 10.80 -19.21
CA VAL A 169 8.81 10.41 -20.58
C VAL A 169 8.68 11.62 -21.48
N GLN A 170 8.18 12.71 -20.93
CA GLN A 170 7.96 13.94 -21.69
C GLN A 170 8.01 15.19 -20.81
N ASN A 171 8.26 16.33 -21.49
CA ASN A 171 8.10 17.68 -20.98
C ASN A 171 7.03 18.36 -21.85
N GLY A 172 5.88 18.70 -21.27
CA GLY A 172 4.69 18.99 -22.07
C GLY A 172 4.34 17.79 -22.95
N THR A 173 4.25 17.99 -24.25
CA THR A 173 4.08 16.90 -25.23
C THR A 173 5.38 16.45 -25.90
N SER A 174 6.50 17.12 -25.63
CA SER A 174 7.81 16.81 -26.22
C SER A 174 8.44 15.62 -25.51
N ALA A 175 8.89 14.61 -26.24
CA ALA A 175 9.54 13.44 -25.68
C ALA A 175 10.86 13.82 -24.98
N ASP A 176 11.10 13.25 -23.80
CA ASP A 176 12.41 13.27 -23.20
C ASP A 176 13.35 12.40 -24.05
N ARG A 177 14.48 12.96 -24.48
CA ARG A 177 15.37 12.32 -25.47
C ARG A 177 15.99 10.99 -25.04
N HIS A 178 15.99 10.70 -23.73
CA HIS A 178 16.60 9.49 -23.17
C HIS A 178 15.60 8.53 -22.54
N PHE A 179 14.29 8.82 -22.57
CA PHE A 179 13.30 8.06 -21.83
C PHE A 179 13.25 6.57 -22.22
N SER A 180 13.22 6.27 -23.51
CA SER A 180 13.13 4.88 -23.99
C SER A 180 14.35 4.06 -23.60
N THR A 181 15.55 4.61 -23.82
CA THR A 181 16.82 3.97 -23.43
C THR A 181 16.92 3.78 -21.93
N ASN A 182 16.49 4.75 -21.12
CA ASN A 182 16.50 4.63 -19.68
C ASN A 182 15.51 3.58 -19.18
N ILE A 183 14.29 3.52 -19.74
CA ILE A 183 13.31 2.48 -19.42
C ILE A 183 13.85 1.08 -19.74
N GLU A 184 14.40 0.89 -20.93
CA GLU A 184 14.97 -0.38 -21.38
C GLU A 184 16.11 -0.84 -20.45
N LYS A 185 17.12 0.01 -20.26
CA LYS A 185 18.32 -0.32 -19.46
C LYS A 185 17.96 -0.57 -17.98
N ALA A 186 17.05 0.22 -17.40
CA ALA A 186 16.61 0.03 -16.02
C ALA A 186 15.80 -1.26 -15.85
N ASN A 187 14.94 -1.62 -16.82
CA ASN A 187 14.26 -2.92 -16.83
C ASN A 187 15.26 -4.08 -16.91
N LEU A 188 16.26 -3.99 -17.80
CA LEU A 188 17.32 -5.01 -17.92
C LEU A 188 18.14 -5.15 -16.62
N ALA A 189 18.28 -4.10 -15.85
CA ALA A 189 18.93 -4.13 -14.52
C ALA A 189 18.00 -4.65 -13.43
N GLY A 190 16.75 -5.00 -13.72
CA GLY A 190 15.78 -5.56 -12.78
C GLY A 190 15.02 -4.52 -11.93
N LEU A 191 15.15 -3.23 -12.22
CA LEU A 191 14.42 -2.17 -11.53
C LEU A 191 12.94 -2.16 -11.96
N LYS A 192 12.06 -1.79 -11.03
CA LYS A 192 10.66 -1.50 -11.34
C LYS A 192 10.56 -0.09 -11.92
N ILE A 193 9.79 0.06 -13.00
CA ILE A 193 9.72 1.31 -13.73
C ILE A 193 8.41 2.02 -13.44
N GLY A 194 8.51 3.29 -13.03
CA GLY A 194 7.46 4.29 -13.10
C GLY A 194 7.79 5.30 -14.20
N ALA A 195 6.77 5.95 -14.68
CA ALA A 195 6.90 6.98 -15.72
C ALA A 195 6.28 8.28 -15.24
N TYR A 196 6.81 9.43 -15.63
CA TYR A 196 6.15 10.69 -15.36
C TYR A 196 6.13 11.63 -16.55
N SER A 197 5.12 12.48 -16.57
CA SER A 197 4.96 13.61 -17.49
C SER A 197 5.21 14.89 -16.71
N TYR A 198 6.28 15.61 -17.02
CA TYR A 198 6.47 16.97 -16.54
C TYR A 198 5.52 17.87 -17.33
N SER A 199 4.55 18.48 -16.64
CA SER A 199 3.48 19.23 -17.30
C SER A 199 3.86 20.67 -17.57
N LEU A 200 3.54 21.13 -18.79
CA LEU A 200 3.51 22.53 -19.17
C LEU A 200 2.09 23.02 -19.44
N ALA A 201 1.09 22.19 -19.18
CA ALA A 201 -0.31 22.52 -19.40
C ALA A 201 -0.75 23.63 -18.43
N THR A 202 -1.53 24.59 -18.94
CA THR A 202 -2.17 25.66 -18.16
C THR A 202 -3.68 25.56 -18.17
N ASN A 203 -4.23 24.55 -18.87
CA ASN A 203 -5.67 24.30 -18.94
C ASN A 203 -5.97 22.82 -19.21
N VAL A 204 -7.26 22.47 -19.09
CA VAL A 204 -7.76 21.08 -19.28
C VAL A 204 -7.43 20.50 -20.65
N LYS A 205 -7.56 21.28 -21.74
CA LYS A 205 -7.28 20.78 -23.11
C LYS A 205 -5.82 20.40 -23.29
N GLU A 206 -4.93 21.17 -22.71
CA GLU A 206 -3.48 20.89 -22.77
C GLU A 206 -3.14 19.67 -21.92
N ALA A 207 -3.72 19.53 -20.73
CA ALA A 207 -3.57 18.34 -19.89
C ALA A 207 -4.07 17.05 -20.59
N GLU A 208 -5.18 17.11 -21.32
CA GLU A 208 -5.65 15.99 -22.14
C GLU A 208 -4.69 15.65 -23.30
N LYS A 209 -4.06 16.66 -23.94
CA LYS A 209 -3.06 16.43 -24.97
C LYS A 209 -1.82 15.74 -24.40
N GLU A 210 -1.34 16.20 -23.24
CA GLU A 210 -0.22 15.57 -22.54
C GLU A 210 -0.53 14.12 -22.16
N ALA A 211 -1.75 13.83 -21.67
CA ALA A 211 -2.19 12.47 -21.35
C ALA A 211 -2.17 11.55 -22.58
N LYS A 212 -2.75 11.97 -23.69
CA LYS A 212 -2.73 11.21 -24.95
C LYS A 212 -1.31 10.99 -25.45
N SER A 213 -0.46 12.01 -25.32
CA SER A 213 0.93 11.98 -25.74
C SER A 213 1.75 10.95 -24.95
N ILE A 214 1.64 10.93 -23.61
CA ILE A 214 2.41 9.98 -22.80
C ILE A 214 1.92 8.53 -23.01
N ILE A 215 0.62 8.31 -23.16
CA ILE A 215 0.07 6.98 -23.48
C ILE A 215 0.63 6.45 -24.79
N SER A 216 0.67 7.29 -25.83
CA SER A 216 1.25 6.92 -27.12
C SER A 216 2.73 6.52 -27.00
N LYS A 217 3.52 7.28 -26.23
CA LYS A 217 4.95 7.03 -26.04
C LYS A 217 5.24 5.76 -25.22
N LEU A 218 4.38 5.43 -24.25
CA LEU A 218 4.56 4.26 -23.38
C LEU A 218 4.00 2.96 -23.98
N ARG A 219 3.36 3.02 -25.14
CA ARG A 219 2.77 1.83 -25.77
C ARG A 219 3.84 0.76 -26.02
N GLY A 220 3.61 -0.45 -25.50
CA GLY A 220 4.53 -1.58 -25.62
C GLY A 220 5.71 -1.56 -24.65
N MET A 221 5.84 -0.55 -23.78
CA MET A 221 6.90 -0.51 -22.78
C MET A 221 6.50 -1.24 -21.49
N ASN A 222 7.47 -1.87 -20.83
CA ASN A 222 7.25 -2.55 -19.55
C ASN A 222 7.30 -1.54 -18.41
N ILE A 223 6.13 -1.05 -17.98
CA ILE A 223 5.93 -0.10 -16.89
C ILE A 223 5.29 -0.82 -15.70
N SER A 224 5.90 -0.72 -14.52
CA SER A 224 5.49 -1.42 -13.29
C SER A 224 4.57 -0.60 -12.39
N TYR A 225 4.67 0.74 -12.45
CA TYR A 225 3.91 1.68 -11.61
C TYR A 225 2.99 2.55 -12.45
N PRO A 226 1.98 3.18 -11.84
CA PRO A 226 1.17 4.18 -12.53
C PRO A 226 2.00 5.33 -13.09
N VAL A 227 1.47 5.98 -14.13
CA VAL A 227 2.04 7.21 -14.65
C VAL A 227 1.76 8.35 -13.69
N VAL A 228 2.79 9.14 -13.38
CA VAL A 228 2.67 10.35 -12.54
C VAL A 228 2.52 11.58 -13.43
N TYR A 229 1.60 12.45 -13.05
CA TYR A 229 1.43 13.76 -13.66
C TYR A 229 2.04 14.81 -12.72
N ASP A 230 3.15 15.38 -13.15
CA ASP A 230 3.98 16.31 -12.38
C ASP A 230 3.62 17.74 -12.75
N ILE A 231 3.12 18.53 -11.79
CA ILE A 231 2.59 19.90 -11.96
C ILE A 231 3.37 20.83 -11.03
N GLU A 232 4.49 21.34 -11.50
CA GLU A 232 5.38 22.21 -10.71
C GLU A 232 6.01 23.36 -11.52
N ASP A 233 5.72 23.44 -12.82
CA ASP A 233 6.32 24.44 -13.69
C ASP A 233 5.86 25.86 -13.37
N GLU A 234 6.73 26.83 -13.62
CA GLU A 234 6.46 28.28 -13.43
C GLU A 234 5.20 28.75 -14.18
N CYS A 235 4.90 28.17 -15.36
CA CYS A 235 3.70 28.53 -16.12
C CYS A 235 2.40 28.23 -15.35
N GLN A 236 2.45 27.36 -14.34
CA GLN A 236 1.31 26.96 -13.53
C GLN A 236 1.20 27.73 -12.21
N LYS A 237 2.16 28.60 -11.92
CA LYS A 237 2.28 29.29 -10.62
C LYS A 237 1.02 30.06 -10.22
N ASN A 238 0.39 30.70 -11.19
CA ASN A 238 -0.79 31.55 -10.97
C ASN A 238 -2.13 30.81 -11.12
N LEU A 239 -2.12 29.50 -11.40
CA LEU A 239 -3.33 28.70 -11.48
C LEU A 239 -3.91 28.46 -10.07
N SER A 240 -5.21 28.61 -9.95
CA SER A 240 -5.95 28.25 -8.73
C SER A 240 -5.90 26.76 -8.45
N THR A 241 -6.17 26.38 -7.22
CA THR A 241 -6.31 24.95 -6.83
C THR A 241 -7.36 24.23 -7.67
N THR A 242 -8.46 24.92 -8.01
CA THR A 242 -9.54 24.33 -8.84
C THR A 242 -9.07 24.05 -10.25
N GLU A 243 -8.34 24.95 -10.90
CA GLU A 243 -7.80 24.77 -12.24
C GLU A 243 -6.81 23.61 -12.28
N ARG A 244 -5.86 23.56 -11.34
CA ARG A 244 -4.91 22.42 -11.21
C ARG A 244 -5.64 21.11 -10.98
N THR A 245 -6.66 21.08 -10.11
CA THR A 245 -7.47 19.89 -9.86
C THR A 245 -8.17 19.42 -11.12
N ASN A 246 -8.78 20.33 -11.89
CA ASN A 246 -9.46 20.00 -13.14
C ASN A 246 -8.49 19.44 -14.19
N MET A 247 -7.27 19.95 -14.27
CA MET A 247 -6.21 19.42 -15.14
C MET A 247 -5.82 18.00 -14.74
N VAL A 248 -5.59 17.73 -13.44
CA VAL A 248 -5.29 16.38 -12.93
C VAL A 248 -6.41 15.40 -13.25
N LEU A 249 -7.67 15.79 -13.02
CA LEU A 249 -8.83 14.95 -13.33
C LEU A 249 -8.96 14.68 -14.82
N ALA A 250 -8.67 15.66 -15.67
CA ALA A 250 -8.68 15.50 -17.12
C ALA A 250 -7.58 14.55 -17.59
N PHE A 251 -6.35 14.72 -17.10
CA PHE A 251 -5.24 13.80 -17.39
C PHE A 251 -5.55 12.36 -16.97
N LYS A 252 -6.10 12.18 -15.78
CA LYS A 252 -6.44 10.85 -15.24
C LYS A 252 -7.56 10.13 -16.01
N ARG A 253 -8.47 10.88 -16.66
CA ARG A 253 -9.63 10.32 -17.36
C ARG A 253 -9.28 9.68 -18.71
N ILE A 254 -8.18 10.09 -19.33
CA ILE A 254 -7.67 9.57 -20.61
C ILE A 254 -6.94 8.25 -20.37
#